data_afd314d2a9e6f8f3fab3aee986c2b06f
#
_entry.id   afd314d2a9e6f8f3fab3aee986c2b06f
#
_cell.length_a   1.000
_cell.length_b   1.000
_cell.length_c   1.000
_cell.angle_alpha   90.00
_cell.angle_beta   90.00
_cell.angle_gamma   90.00
#
_symmetry.space_group_name_H-M   'P 1'
#
loop_
_entity.id
_entity.type
_entity.pdbx_description
1 polymer ?
#
loop_
_entity_poly.entity_id
_entity_poly.type
_entity_poly.pdbx_seq_one_letter_code
_entity_poly.pdbx_strand_id
1 'polypeptide(L)'
;MPHRASLSIHPRRTLDFSRISFFFSSLRSLRLCDLCVNSFSVFFLFLALAEVSLSGCSSRNPSDPSSLTFLIESSPTNLDPRFATDSQSQRIDGLLFSGLLERDNQMNFHGDLAESWSTPDPLTYVFHLRHGVRFHDGRALTVTDVKATFEFIMNPANKSPKRGALRMVNSIETPDEATVIFHLSQPFASFSLNLIPSAIGIVPANAGADFSRHPIGSGPFRFVQQSQDEEVVVERSPEYFRDAPRIPRVRFRVVPDGVVRALELRKGSADLEMSSLSPDIIPVLARQPDLAVTDRPGTNLTYLGFNLEDPVLSHREVRQALALATDREALIRYLLHGQAKLAAGVLPPDHWAAEPNVAPYPYDPARAEQLLDAAGFPRKQDGVRLQLTLKCSTEEQARLIGAALQEQWRRVGIQLELRPLELATLFSDVAKGNFQITYQRWVGANTDPDFFEYAFSSKRFPPEGANRGHYRNSRIDALTDQIRVEMNQEKRKALCSEVQKILADDLPYLPMWFNDVVSVHRRSLGTLELPSTGNYNFLATLHASGN
;
A
#
# COMPACT_ATOMS: atom_id res chain seq x y z
N MET A 1 42.16 26.89 28.82
CA MET A 1 41.51 27.50 30.00
C MET A 1 40.04 27.22 29.91
N PRO A 2 39.45 26.50 30.86
CA PRO A 2 38.06 26.12 30.84
C PRO A 2 37.21 27.01 31.79
N HIS A 3 36.02 27.38 31.37
CA HIS A 3 35.00 27.89 32.27
C HIS A 3 34.00 26.77 32.63
N ARG A 4 34.06 26.38 33.91
CA ARG A 4 33.05 25.60 34.62
C ARG A 4 31.86 26.50 34.97
N ALA A 5 30.64 26.07 34.69
CA ALA A 5 29.43 26.60 35.32
C ALA A 5 28.79 25.48 36.14
N SER A 6 28.63 25.76 37.43
CA SER A 6 28.10 24.89 38.48
C SER A 6 26.56 24.87 38.44
N LEU A 7 25.97 23.68 38.50
CA LEU A 7 24.54 23.48 38.79
C LEU A 7 24.32 23.50 40.31
N SER A 8 23.44 24.37 40.79
CA SER A 8 22.91 24.39 42.14
C SER A 8 21.61 23.58 42.24
N ILE A 9 21.62 22.62 43.13
CA ILE A 9 20.48 21.77 43.51
C ILE A 9 19.66 22.52 44.56
N HIS A 10 18.34 22.64 44.40
CA HIS A 10 17.40 23.07 45.43
C HIS A 10 16.37 21.97 45.73
N PRO A 11 15.97 21.82 47.03
CA PRO A 11 15.37 20.61 47.54
C PRO A 11 13.82 20.56 47.46
N ARG A 12 13.34 19.33 47.50
CA ARG A 12 11.94 18.90 47.53
C ARG A 12 11.16 19.52 48.71
N ARG A 13 9.97 20.07 48.46
CA ARG A 13 8.93 20.33 49.48
C ARG A 13 8.02 19.13 49.60
N THR A 14 8.01 18.54 50.76
CA THR A 14 7.04 17.58 51.29
C THR A 14 5.75 18.30 51.64
N LEU A 15 4.60 17.82 51.17
CA LEU A 15 3.27 18.26 51.61
C LEU A 15 2.81 17.34 52.76
N ASP A 16 2.54 18.01 53.88
CA ASP A 16 2.10 17.48 55.16
C ASP A 16 0.57 17.27 55.16
N PHE A 17 0.12 16.02 55.36
CA PHE A 17 -1.29 15.64 55.54
C PHE A 17 -1.61 15.56 57.04
N SER A 18 -1.94 16.68 57.65
CA SER A 18 -2.59 16.63 58.98
C SER A 18 -3.38 17.91 59.21
N ARG A 19 -4.69 17.86 59.06
CA ARG A 19 -5.72 18.62 59.79
C ARG A 19 -7.04 18.68 59.00
N ILE A 20 -7.92 17.73 59.22
CA ILE A 20 -9.36 17.95 59.28
C ILE A 20 -9.89 16.96 60.33
N SER A 21 -10.09 17.44 61.52
CA SER A 21 -10.88 16.77 62.53
C SER A 21 -11.69 17.83 63.29
N PHE A 22 -12.93 17.49 63.55
CA PHE A 22 -13.89 18.18 64.41
C PHE A 22 -14.70 19.35 63.84
N PHE A 23 -15.96 19.02 63.53
CA PHE A 23 -17.12 19.75 64.07
C PHE A 23 -18.35 18.81 64.00
N PHE A 24 -18.58 18.07 65.08
CA PHE A 24 -19.87 17.53 65.45
C PHE A 24 -20.22 18.07 66.83
N SER A 25 -21.22 18.94 66.93
CA SER A 25 -22.08 19.02 68.09
C SER A 25 -23.30 19.94 67.84
N SER A 26 -24.40 19.39 68.24
CA SER A 26 -25.69 20.01 68.62
C SER A 26 -26.59 20.52 67.47
N LEU A 27 -27.69 19.73 67.33
CA LEU A 27 -29.04 20.28 67.49
C LEU A 27 -30.02 19.11 67.68
N ARG A 28 -30.51 19.01 68.90
CA ARG A 28 -31.59 18.11 69.30
C ARG A 28 -32.95 18.67 68.90
N SER A 29 -33.83 17.76 68.56
CA SER A 29 -35.30 17.83 68.67
C SER A 29 -36.02 18.86 67.82
N LEU A 30 -36.70 18.31 66.76
CA LEU A 30 -38.05 18.75 66.38
C LEU A 30 -38.71 17.67 65.48
N ARG A 31 -39.69 17.03 66.10
CA ARG A 31 -40.90 16.37 65.57
C ARG A 31 -40.83 15.52 64.27
N LEU A 32 -40.77 14.22 64.45
CA LEU A 32 -41.30 13.21 63.52
C LEU A 32 -42.82 13.40 63.38
N CYS A 33 -43.31 13.87 62.22
CA CYS A 33 -44.63 13.52 61.73
C CYS A 33 -44.96 13.95 60.28
N ASP A 34 -44.12 14.77 59.59
CA ASP A 34 -44.45 15.23 58.23
C ASP A 34 -43.48 14.73 57.12
N LEU A 35 -42.60 13.75 57.41
CA LEU A 35 -41.57 13.29 56.46
C LEU A 35 -41.93 12.04 55.69
N CYS A 36 -43.07 11.35 55.97
CA CYS A 36 -43.39 10.12 55.28
C CYS A 36 -44.09 10.29 53.94
N VAL A 37 -44.68 11.43 53.62
CA VAL A 37 -45.39 11.64 52.35
C VAL A 37 -44.47 12.18 51.26
N ASN A 38 -43.41 12.95 51.61
CA ASN A 38 -42.48 13.51 50.64
C ASN A 38 -41.38 12.51 50.20
N SER A 39 -41.04 11.52 51.02
CA SER A 39 -39.99 10.53 50.68
C SER A 39 -40.40 9.59 49.52
N PHE A 40 -41.70 9.27 49.40
CA PHE A 40 -42.21 8.44 48.31
C PHE A 40 -42.20 9.19 46.99
N SER A 41 -42.52 10.49 46.98
CA SER A 41 -42.51 11.31 45.75
C SER A 41 -41.08 11.61 45.25
N VAL A 42 -40.10 11.78 46.15
CA VAL A 42 -38.68 11.99 45.80
C VAL A 42 -38.07 10.68 45.31
N PHE A 43 -38.45 9.51 45.86
CA PHE A 43 -37.97 8.23 45.40
C PHE A 43 -38.50 7.85 43.99
N PHE A 44 -39.77 8.16 43.71
CA PHE A 44 -40.32 8.01 42.37
C PHE A 44 -39.73 8.98 41.34
N LEU A 45 -39.38 10.20 41.76
CA LEU A 45 -38.70 11.16 40.90
C LEU A 45 -37.25 10.73 40.60
N PHE A 46 -36.55 10.14 41.56
CA PHE A 46 -35.21 9.56 41.33
C PHE A 46 -35.27 8.27 40.49
N LEU A 47 -36.29 7.43 40.62
CA LEU A 47 -36.49 6.27 39.76
C LEU A 47 -36.81 6.70 38.32
N ALA A 48 -37.69 7.69 38.14
CA ALA A 48 -38.02 8.22 36.82
C ALA A 48 -36.84 8.93 36.14
N LEU A 49 -35.98 9.64 36.91
CA LEU A 49 -34.73 10.21 36.41
C LEU A 49 -33.66 9.15 36.11
N ALA A 50 -33.63 8.02 36.83
CA ALA A 50 -32.74 6.89 36.55
C ALA A 50 -33.14 6.14 35.27
N GLU A 51 -34.46 5.99 34.99
CA GLU A 51 -34.90 5.40 33.72
C GLU A 51 -34.63 6.27 32.50
N VAL A 52 -34.70 7.61 32.65
CA VAL A 52 -34.30 8.55 31.56
C VAL A 52 -32.78 8.56 31.34
N SER A 53 -31.98 8.29 32.39
CA SER A 53 -30.53 8.22 32.26
C SER A 53 -30.02 6.90 31.67
N LEU A 54 -30.80 5.79 31.74
CA LEU A 54 -30.46 4.50 31.13
C LEU A 54 -30.90 4.37 29.67
N SER A 55 -31.76 5.28 29.17
CA SER A 55 -32.15 5.33 27.76
C SER A 55 -31.14 6.04 26.85
N GLY A 56 -30.06 6.58 27.41
CA GLY A 56 -29.09 7.44 26.73
C GLY A 56 -27.85 6.74 26.15
N CYS A 57 -27.73 5.43 26.21
CA CYS A 57 -26.54 4.72 25.73
C CYS A 57 -26.82 3.60 24.73
N SER A 58 -27.61 3.85 23.71
CA SER A 58 -27.52 3.11 22.46
C SER A 58 -27.97 3.99 21.29
N SER A 59 -27.27 5.10 21.07
CA SER A 59 -27.30 5.66 19.73
C SER A 59 -26.47 4.73 18.84
N ARG A 60 -27.10 3.63 18.36
CA ARG A 60 -26.85 3.25 16.98
C ARG A 60 -27.16 4.52 16.20
N ASN A 61 -26.15 5.29 15.77
CA ASN A 61 -26.30 6.06 14.56
C ASN A 61 -26.55 4.98 13.50
N PRO A 62 -27.76 4.83 12.95
CA PRO A 62 -27.93 3.99 11.80
C PRO A 62 -26.94 4.56 10.80
N SER A 63 -26.00 3.74 10.33
CA SER A 63 -25.25 4.04 9.13
C SER A 63 -26.30 4.51 8.13
N ASP A 64 -26.12 5.73 7.61
CA ASP A 64 -26.98 6.25 6.57
C ASP A 64 -27.07 5.14 5.51
N PRO A 65 -28.22 4.50 5.28
CA PRO A 65 -28.34 3.34 4.39
C PRO A 65 -27.95 3.69 2.95
N SER A 66 -27.76 4.97 2.65
CA SER A 66 -27.27 5.48 1.38
C SER A 66 -25.75 5.64 1.32
N SER A 67 -25.00 5.34 2.40
CA SER A 67 -23.56 5.59 2.51
C SER A 67 -22.79 4.33 2.96
N LEU A 68 -21.77 3.96 2.20
CA LEU A 68 -20.80 2.90 2.57
C LEU A 68 -19.66 3.51 3.38
N THR A 69 -19.40 2.99 4.59
CA THR A 69 -18.26 3.40 5.41
C THR A 69 -17.08 2.47 5.20
N PHE A 70 -16.03 2.98 4.56
CA PHE A 70 -14.77 2.30 4.30
C PHE A 70 -13.70 2.80 5.28
N LEU A 71 -13.10 1.89 6.06
CA LEU A 71 -12.02 2.25 6.98
C LEU A 71 -10.68 2.27 6.27
N ILE A 72 -9.93 3.36 6.46
CA ILE A 72 -8.57 3.52 5.96
C ILE A 72 -7.61 3.85 7.10
N GLU A 73 -6.32 3.52 6.95
CA GLU A 73 -5.30 3.69 7.98
C GLU A 73 -4.75 5.12 8.11
N SER A 74 -4.86 5.92 7.05
CA SER A 74 -4.32 7.29 7.01
C SER A 74 -5.10 8.18 6.06
N SER A 75 -5.08 9.48 6.30
CA SER A 75 -5.62 10.47 5.38
C SER A 75 -4.84 10.54 4.07
N PRO A 76 -5.51 10.79 2.92
CA PRO A 76 -4.83 11.24 1.71
C PRO A 76 -4.15 12.59 1.99
N THR A 77 -2.92 12.75 1.52
CA THR A 77 -2.15 13.99 1.73
C THR A 77 -2.48 15.07 0.69
N ASN A 78 -2.91 14.66 -0.49
CA ASN A 78 -3.22 15.58 -1.59
C ASN A 78 -4.14 14.92 -2.62
N LEU A 79 -5.31 15.50 -2.88
CA LEU A 79 -6.27 15.03 -3.89
C LEU A 79 -6.13 15.76 -5.24
N ASP A 80 -4.98 16.32 -5.53
CA ASP A 80 -4.61 16.80 -6.87
C ASP A 80 -3.74 15.73 -7.55
N PRO A 81 -4.21 15.07 -8.61
CA PRO A 81 -3.49 13.97 -9.26
C PRO A 81 -2.18 14.42 -9.90
N ARG A 82 -1.93 15.73 -10.01
CA ARG A 82 -0.64 16.28 -10.48
C ARG A 82 0.44 16.25 -9.39
N PHE A 83 0.04 16.08 -8.10
CA PHE A 83 0.94 16.09 -6.93
C PHE A 83 0.84 14.85 -6.06
N ALA A 84 -0.26 14.11 -6.09
CA ALA A 84 -0.52 12.95 -5.24
C ALA A 84 0.54 11.85 -5.42
N THR A 85 1.25 11.48 -4.34
CA THR A 85 2.30 10.45 -4.35
C THR A 85 2.10 9.37 -3.29
N ASP A 86 1.28 9.61 -2.26
CA ASP A 86 0.94 8.60 -1.27
C ASP A 86 -0.18 7.67 -1.77
N SER A 87 -0.23 6.46 -1.20
CA SER A 87 -1.14 5.41 -1.65
C SER A 87 -2.61 5.77 -1.48
N GLN A 88 -2.99 6.46 -0.38
CA GLN A 88 -4.39 6.81 -0.14
C GLN A 88 -4.87 7.88 -1.12
N SER A 89 -4.05 8.92 -1.37
CA SER A 89 -4.33 9.92 -2.40
C SER A 89 -4.53 9.27 -3.76
N GLN A 90 -3.59 8.42 -4.21
CA GLN A 90 -3.66 7.77 -5.52
C GLN A 90 -4.87 6.83 -5.67
N ARG A 91 -5.28 6.13 -4.60
CA ARG A 91 -6.45 5.24 -4.61
C ARG A 91 -7.75 6.01 -4.72
N ILE A 92 -7.86 7.14 -3.99
CA ILE A 92 -9.04 8.01 -4.05
C ILE A 92 -9.06 8.78 -5.37
N ASP A 93 -7.92 9.27 -5.85
CA ASP A 93 -7.79 9.90 -7.17
C ASP A 93 -8.27 8.98 -8.29
N GLY A 94 -8.01 7.66 -8.18
CA GLY A 94 -8.53 6.65 -9.12
C GLY A 94 -10.06 6.54 -9.16
N LEU A 95 -10.78 7.10 -8.17
CA LEU A 95 -12.24 7.20 -8.16
C LEU A 95 -12.74 8.57 -8.65
N LEU A 96 -11.96 9.62 -8.41
CA LEU A 96 -12.33 11.00 -8.74
C LEU A 96 -12.01 11.37 -10.19
N PHE A 97 -10.94 10.80 -10.74
CA PHE A 97 -10.42 11.18 -12.06
C PHE A 97 -10.43 10.01 -13.03
N SER A 98 -10.41 10.34 -14.31
CA SER A 98 -10.13 9.40 -15.39
C SER A 98 -8.75 9.68 -15.98
N GLY A 99 -8.09 8.63 -16.49
CA GLY A 99 -6.86 8.72 -17.27
C GLY A 99 -7.13 8.54 -18.75
N LEU A 100 -6.11 8.57 -19.59
CA LEU A 100 -6.26 8.16 -20.99
C LEU A 100 -6.48 6.65 -21.09
N LEU A 101 -5.81 5.88 -20.22
CA LEU A 101 -5.86 4.43 -20.15
C LEU A 101 -6.23 3.97 -18.73
N GLU A 102 -6.66 2.73 -18.61
CA GLU A 102 -6.79 1.99 -17.36
C GLU A 102 -6.08 0.64 -17.45
N ARG A 103 -5.92 -0.09 -16.34
CA ARG A 103 -5.33 -1.43 -16.33
C ARG A 103 -6.25 -2.45 -15.70
N ASP A 104 -6.25 -3.65 -16.30
CA ASP A 104 -6.90 -4.83 -15.72
C ASP A 104 -6.02 -5.50 -14.64
N ASN A 105 -6.52 -6.61 -14.10
CA ASN A 105 -5.82 -7.38 -13.07
C ASN A 105 -4.60 -8.15 -13.60
N GLN A 106 -4.49 -8.35 -14.91
CA GLN A 106 -3.34 -8.93 -15.60
C GLN A 106 -2.31 -7.86 -16.01
N MET A 107 -2.56 -6.60 -15.64
CA MET A 107 -1.73 -5.43 -15.97
C MET A 107 -1.73 -5.03 -17.45
N ASN A 108 -2.70 -5.52 -18.24
CA ASN A 108 -2.91 -5.04 -19.60
C ASN A 108 -3.61 -3.67 -19.58
N PHE A 109 -3.31 -2.85 -20.60
CA PHE A 109 -3.92 -1.54 -20.77
C PHE A 109 -5.21 -1.64 -21.59
N HIS A 110 -6.19 -0.87 -21.18
CA HIS A 110 -7.47 -0.67 -21.85
C HIS A 110 -7.75 0.84 -21.97
N GLY A 111 -8.60 1.24 -22.92
CA GLY A 111 -8.99 2.64 -23.06
C GLY A 111 -9.88 3.09 -21.91
N ASP A 112 -9.55 4.23 -21.30
CA ASP A 112 -10.41 4.95 -20.34
C ASP A 112 -11.03 6.18 -21.04
N LEU A 113 -10.41 7.35 -20.98
CA LEU A 113 -10.81 8.50 -21.80
C LEU A 113 -10.50 8.29 -23.29
N ALA A 114 -9.46 7.52 -23.61
CA ALA A 114 -9.18 7.14 -24.98
C ALA A 114 -10.14 6.02 -25.43
N GLU A 115 -10.85 6.24 -26.51
CA GLU A 115 -11.65 5.21 -27.18
C GLU A 115 -10.76 4.22 -27.92
N SER A 116 -9.67 4.74 -28.52
CA SER A 116 -8.64 3.98 -29.20
C SER A 116 -7.28 4.67 -29.09
N TRP A 117 -6.21 3.89 -29.24
CA TRP A 117 -4.86 4.45 -29.35
C TRP A 117 -3.98 3.59 -30.24
N SER A 118 -2.88 4.19 -30.72
CA SER A 118 -1.88 3.54 -31.54
C SER A 118 -0.48 4.10 -31.26
N THR A 119 0.53 3.30 -31.62
CA THR A 119 1.94 3.67 -31.58
C THR A 119 2.51 3.44 -32.99
N PRO A 120 2.31 4.40 -33.91
CA PRO A 120 2.74 4.23 -35.31
C PRO A 120 4.25 4.05 -35.45
N ASP A 121 5.00 4.58 -34.52
CA ASP A 121 6.43 4.40 -34.36
C ASP A 121 6.80 4.42 -32.85
N PRO A 122 8.02 3.99 -32.46
CA PRO A 122 8.42 3.90 -31.04
C PRO A 122 8.47 5.23 -30.26
N LEU A 123 8.36 6.38 -30.94
CA LEU A 123 8.42 7.71 -30.33
C LEU A 123 7.07 8.42 -30.29
N THR A 124 6.05 7.86 -30.97
CA THR A 124 4.77 8.53 -31.16
C THR A 124 3.61 7.71 -30.58
N TYR A 125 2.86 8.30 -29.66
CA TYR A 125 1.63 7.73 -29.09
C TYR A 125 0.46 8.61 -29.49
N VAL A 126 -0.52 8.04 -30.20
CA VAL A 126 -1.71 8.72 -30.70
C VAL A 126 -2.93 8.20 -29.95
N PHE A 127 -3.68 9.09 -29.30
CA PHE A 127 -4.91 8.75 -28.56
C PHE A 127 -6.11 9.49 -29.19
N HIS A 128 -7.21 8.76 -29.40
CA HIS A 128 -8.49 9.33 -29.82
C HIS A 128 -9.43 9.32 -28.61
N LEU A 129 -9.87 10.51 -28.18
CA LEU A 129 -10.70 10.68 -27.00
C LEU A 129 -12.15 10.31 -27.28
N ARG A 130 -12.83 9.77 -26.26
CA ARG A 130 -14.27 9.58 -26.27
C ARG A 130 -14.99 10.90 -26.38
N HIS A 131 -16.09 10.93 -27.14
CA HIS A 131 -16.95 12.09 -27.25
C HIS A 131 -17.90 12.18 -26.05
N GLY A 132 -18.27 13.41 -25.66
CA GLY A 132 -19.31 13.69 -24.68
C GLY A 132 -18.93 13.47 -23.22
N VAL A 133 -17.65 13.19 -22.92
CA VAL A 133 -17.18 13.09 -21.53
C VAL A 133 -17.26 14.45 -20.85
N ARG A 134 -17.72 14.47 -19.60
CA ARG A 134 -17.86 15.69 -18.78
C ARG A 134 -17.10 15.56 -17.48
N PHE A 135 -16.61 16.70 -16.99
CA PHE A 135 -16.16 16.83 -15.61
C PHE A 135 -17.37 16.89 -14.66
N HIS A 136 -17.11 16.67 -13.36
CA HIS A 136 -18.12 16.68 -12.29
C HIS A 136 -18.87 18.01 -12.15
N ASP A 137 -18.35 19.09 -12.71
CA ASP A 137 -19.00 20.41 -12.77
C ASP A 137 -19.81 20.64 -14.05
N GLY A 138 -19.96 19.60 -14.89
CA GLY A 138 -20.73 19.61 -16.12
C GLY A 138 -20.01 20.13 -17.36
N ARG A 139 -18.78 20.68 -17.23
CA ARG A 139 -17.97 21.11 -18.40
C ARG A 139 -17.57 19.91 -19.26
N ALA A 140 -17.51 20.08 -20.57
CA ALA A 140 -16.94 19.07 -21.44
C ALA A 140 -15.43 18.90 -21.18
N LEU A 141 -14.98 17.64 -21.11
CA LEU A 141 -13.57 17.30 -21.12
C LEU A 141 -13.07 17.30 -22.56
N THR A 142 -11.95 17.96 -22.81
CA THR A 142 -11.40 18.19 -24.14
C THR A 142 -9.93 17.81 -24.23
N VAL A 143 -9.39 17.74 -25.44
CA VAL A 143 -7.93 17.55 -25.69
C VAL A 143 -7.08 18.63 -25.03
N THR A 144 -7.64 19.84 -24.85
CA THR A 144 -6.95 20.96 -24.17
C THR A 144 -6.71 20.63 -22.69
N ASP A 145 -7.66 19.98 -22.01
CA ASP A 145 -7.53 19.60 -20.61
C ASP A 145 -6.45 18.51 -20.45
N VAL A 146 -6.42 17.53 -21.36
CA VAL A 146 -5.38 16.51 -21.39
C VAL A 146 -4.00 17.15 -21.55
N LYS A 147 -3.81 17.96 -22.60
CA LYS A 147 -2.56 18.65 -22.87
C LYS A 147 -2.12 19.51 -21.69
N ALA A 148 -3.02 20.33 -21.15
CA ALA A 148 -2.73 21.21 -20.02
C ALA A 148 -2.32 20.44 -18.76
N THR A 149 -2.94 19.29 -18.48
CA THR A 149 -2.58 18.44 -17.33
C THR A 149 -1.13 17.98 -17.41
N PHE A 150 -0.72 17.43 -18.55
CA PHE A 150 0.65 16.93 -18.73
C PHE A 150 1.68 18.06 -18.83
N GLU A 151 1.39 19.13 -19.56
CA GLU A 151 2.28 20.30 -19.63
C GLU A 151 2.48 20.96 -18.26
N PHE A 152 1.43 21.02 -17.43
CA PHE A 152 1.55 21.48 -16.05
C PHE A 152 2.58 20.65 -15.26
N ILE A 153 2.49 19.32 -15.33
CA ILE A 153 3.42 18.41 -14.63
C ILE A 153 4.85 18.55 -15.17
N MET A 154 5.01 18.70 -16.48
CA MET A 154 6.31 18.82 -17.14
C MET A 154 6.99 20.15 -16.82
N ASN A 155 6.24 21.21 -16.54
CA ASN A 155 6.79 22.54 -16.26
C ASN A 155 7.53 22.55 -14.90
N PRO A 156 8.86 22.82 -14.87
CA PRO A 156 9.64 22.80 -13.63
C PRO A 156 9.20 23.85 -12.60
N ALA A 157 8.57 24.95 -13.05
CA ALA A 157 8.06 25.99 -12.15
C ALA A 157 6.96 25.48 -11.21
N ASN A 158 6.18 24.48 -11.63
CA ASN A 158 5.08 23.90 -10.85
C ASN A 158 5.56 22.89 -9.80
N LYS A 159 6.83 22.47 -9.82
CA LYS A 159 7.44 21.57 -8.84
C LYS A 159 6.67 20.26 -8.61
N SER A 160 5.98 19.74 -9.65
CA SER A 160 5.29 18.46 -9.54
C SER A 160 6.30 17.33 -9.25
N PRO A 161 6.06 16.50 -8.23
CA PRO A 161 6.90 15.32 -7.95
C PRO A 161 6.82 14.28 -9.07
N LYS A 162 5.77 14.32 -9.91
CA LYS A 162 5.56 13.40 -11.04
C LYS A 162 6.32 13.80 -12.31
N ARG A 163 6.98 14.96 -12.33
CA ARG A 163 7.72 15.45 -13.50
C ARG A 163 8.74 14.44 -14.03
N GLY A 164 9.41 13.72 -13.14
CA GLY A 164 10.39 12.70 -13.51
C GLY A 164 9.82 11.57 -14.37
N ALA A 165 8.55 11.21 -14.16
CA ALA A 165 7.85 10.17 -14.92
C ALA A 165 7.59 10.57 -16.39
N LEU A 166 7.52 11.88 -16.68
CA LEU A 166 7.27 12.45 -18.01
C LEU A 166 8.54 12.97 -18.69
N ARG A 167 9.73 12.69 -18.16
CA ARG A 167 11.01 13.21 -18.69
C ARG A 167 11.27 12.82 -20.15
N MET A 168 10.62 11.77 -20.66
CA MET A 168 10.75 11.29 -22.03
C MET A 168 9.81 12.01 -22.99
N VAL A 169 8.81 12.73 -22.50
CA VAL A 169 7.88 13.47 -23.35
C VAL A 169 8.57 14.74 -23.87
N ASN A 170 8.68 14.86 -25.18
CA ASN A 170 9.26 16.01 -25.86
C ASN A 170 8.21 17.07 -26.16
N SER A 171 7.07 16.68 -26.72
CA SER A 171 5.95 17.57 -27.04
C SER A 171 4.61 16.84 -27.00
N ILE A 172 3.53 17.62 -26.87
CA ILE A 172 2.15 17.14 -26.92
C ILE A 172 1.40 17.96 -27.94
N GLU A 173 0.81 17.30 -28.93
CA GLU A 173 0.04 17.93 -29.99
C GLU A 173 -1.44 17.56 -29.87
N THR A 174 -2.30 18.48 -30.29
CA THR A 174 -3.76 18.31 -30.36
C THR A 174 -4.22 18.83 -31.72
N PRO A 175 -4.04 18.01 -32.79
CA PRO A 175 -4.29 18.44 -34.16
C PRO A 175 -5.77 18.71 -34.49
N ASP A 176 -6.66 18.10 -33.70
CA ASP A 176 -8.12 18.25 -33.80
C ASP A 176 -8.80 18.18 -32.42
N GLU A 177 -10.12 18.19 -32.37
CA GLU A 177 -10.91 18.23 -31.14
C GLU A 177 -10.93 16.90 -30.36
N ALA A 178 -10.44 15.81 -30.93
CA ALA A 178 -10.49 14.47 -30.34
C ALA A 178 -9.13 13.78 -30.26
N THR A 179 -8.09 14.30 -30.88
CA THR A 179 -6.80 13.63 -31.00
C THR A 179 -5.73 14.27 -30.11
N VAL A 180 -5.05 13.44 -29.28
CA VAL A 180 -3.88 13.84 -28.49
C VAL A 180 -2.68 12.98 -28.92
N ILE A 181 -1.57 13.63 -29.26
CA ILE A 181 -0.34 12.97 -29.71
C ILE A 181 0.79 13.31 -28.73
N PHE A 182 1.41 12.29 -28.15
CA PHE A 182 2.64 12.45 -27.38
C PHE A 182 3.84 12.06 -28.24
N HIS A 183 4.82 12.94 -28.33
CA HIS A 183 6.11 12.68 -28.94
C HIS A 183 7.17 12.48 -27.87
N LEU A 184 7.84 11.33 -27.89
CA LEU A 184 8.90 11.01 -26.94
C LEU A 184 10.28 11.33 -27.51
N SER A 185 11.22 11.69 -26.66
CA SER A 185 12.63 11.92 -27.02
C SER A 185 13.41 10.63 -27.26
N GLN A 186 12.93 9.50 -26.71
CA GLN A 186 13.46 8.15 -26.92
C GLN A 186 12.35 7.12 -26.68
N PRO A 187 12.44 5.91 -27.27
CA PRO A 187 11.45 4.85 -27.02
C PRO A 187 11.33 4.54 -25.54
N PHE A 188 10.09 4.39 -25.07
CA PHE A 188 9.80 4.06 -23.67
C PHE A 188 8.49 3.24 -23.57
N ALA A 189 8.61 1.92 -23.61
CA ALA A 189 7.45 1.02 -23.65
C ALA A 189 6.54 1.13 -22.42
N SER A 190 7.07 1.56 -21.28
CA SER A 190 6.30 1.76 -20.03
C SER A 190 5.63 3.13 -19.92
N PHE A 191 5.66 3.95 -20.99
CA PHE A 191 5.03 5.28 -20.97
C PHE A 191 3.55 5.23 -20.61
N SER A 192 2.83 4.21 -21.06
CA SER A 192 1.40 4.01 -20.79
C SER A 192 1.05 3.93 -19.30
N LEU A 193 2.00 3.58 -18.41
CA LEU A 193 1.79 3.61 -16.96
C LEU A 193 1.47 5.00 -16.42
N ASN A 194 1.95 6.04 -17.07
CA ASN A 194 1.71 7.42 -16.64
C ASN A 194 0.32 7.92 -17.05
N LEU A 195 -0.42 7.13 -17.82
CA LEU A 195 -1.69 7.53 -18.43
C LEU A 195 -2.91 6.96 -17.72
N ILE A 196 -2.72 6.22 -16.61
CA ILE A 196 -3.81 5.66 -15.79
C ILE A 196 -4.25 6.65 -14.69
N PRO A 197 -5.51 6.61 -14.21
CA PRO A 197 -6.06 7.59 -13.28
C PRO A 197 -5.28 7.72 -11.98
N SER A 198 -4.85 6.61 -11.40
CA SER A 198 -4.06 6.59 -10.16
C SER A 198 -2.63 7.13 -10.32
N ALA A 199 -2.10 7.18 -11.55
CA ALA A 199 -0.82 7.79 -11.86
C ALA A 199 -0.99 9.29 -12.16
N ILE A 200 -1.73 9.62 -13.24
CA ILE A 200 -2.01 11.00 -13.66
C ILE A 200 -3.46 11.06 -14.16
N GLY A 201 -4.38 11.48 -13.28
CA GLY A 201 -5.76 11.78 -13.64
C GLY A 201 -5.85 13.11 -14.38
N ILE A 202 -6.77 13.21 -15.35
CA ILE A 202 -6.97 14.43 -16.13
C ILE A 202 -7.77 15.44 -15.33
N VAL A 203 -7.27 16.67 -15.26
CA VAL A 203 -7.89 17.79 -14.56
C VAL A 203 -8.27 18.90 -15.55
N PRO A 204 -9.26 19.77 -15.19
CA PRO A 204 -9.58 20.94 -15.99
C PRO A 204 -8.36 21.82 -16.26
N ALA A 205 -8.19 22.33 -17.48
CA ALA A 205 -7.05 23.16 -17.87
C ALA A 205 -6.87 24.43 -17.02
N ASN A 206 -7.96 24.90 -16.41
CA ASN A 206 -7.97 26.06 -15.50
C ASN A 206 -7.88 25.68 -14.02
N ALA A 207 -7.49 24.43 -13.67
CA ALA A 207 -7.33 23.98 -12.30
C ALA A 207 -6.28 24.83 -11.55
N GLY A 208 -6.76 25.62 -10.57
CA GLY A 208 -5.96 26.58 -9.81
C GLY A 208 -5.21 25.99 -8.62
N ALA A 209 -4.63 26.85 -7.78
CA ALA A 209 -3.79 26.45 -6.64
C ALA A 209 -4.57 25.72 -5.53
N ASP A 210 -5.87 26.01 -5.35
CA ASP A 210 -6.73 25.37 -4.33
C ASP A 210 -7.39 24.07 -4.82
N PHE A 211 -6.98 23.55 -5.98
CA PHE A 211 -7.62 22.40 -6.62
C PHE A 211 -7.67 21.16 -5.72
N SER A 212 -6.62 20.91 -4.93
CA SER A 212 -6.57 19.77 -4.01
C SER A 212 -7.65 19.78 -2.92
N ARG A 213 -8.23 20.94 -2.61
CA ARG A 213 -9.32 21.08 -1.63
C ARG A 213 -10.70 20.84 -2.22
N HIS A 214 -10.85 21.10 -3.51
CA HIS A 214 -12.09 20.95 -4.26
C HIS A 214 -11.79 20.29 -5.61
N PRO A 215 -11.36 19.02 -5.60
CA PRO A 215 -10.98 18.34 -6.83
C PRO A 215 -12.20 18.11 -7.73
N ILE A 216 -12.03 18.41 -9.01
CA ILE A 216 -13.05 18.25 -10.06
C ILE A 216 -12.46 17.29 -11.09
N GLY A 217 -12.95 16.08 -11.13
CA GLY A 217 -12.54 15.04 -12.07
C GLY A 217 -13.67 14.64 -13.02
N SER A 218 -13.47 13.54 -13.71
CA SER A 218 -14.42 12.88 -14.60
C SER A 218 -14.64 11.40 -14.25
N GLY A 219 -14.20 10.99 -13.06
CA GLY A 219 -14.27 9.61 -12.58
C GLY A 219 -15.68 9.19 -12.12
N PRO A 220 -15.83 7.93 -11.69
CA PRO A 220 -17.12 7.37 -11.27
C PRO A 220 -17.70 8.01 -10.01
N PHE A 221 -16.86 8.62 -9.17
CA PHE A 221 -17.28 9.36 -7.97
C PHE A 221 -16.79 10.79 -8.04
N ARG A 222 -17.57 11.71 -7.42
CA ARG A 222 -17.20 13.10 -7.25
C ARG A 222 -16.91 13.42 -5.79
N PHE A 223 -16.02 14.35 -5.54
CA PHE A 223 -15.65 14.82 -4.22
C PHE A 223 -16.80 15.58 -3.56
N VAL A 224 -17.02 15.34 -2.25
CA VAL A 224 -18.00 16.06 -1.44
C VAL A 224 -17.28 16.91 -0.38
N GLN A 225 -16.47 16.26 0.47
CA GLN A 225 -15.74 16.94 1.54
C GLN A 225 -14.55 16.10 2.03
N GLN A 226 -13.60 16.78 2.68
CA GLN A 226 -12.52 16.17 3.44
C GLN A 226 -12.37 16.89 4.78
N SER A 227 -12.36 16.11 5.86
CA SER A 227 -11.88 16.52 7.18
C SER A 227 -10.56 15.84 7.45
N GLN A 228 -9.49 16.60 7.58
CA GLN A 228 -8.13 16.05 7.75
C GLN A 228 -8.08 15.11 8.95
N ASP A 229 -7.47 13.92 8.76
CA ASP A 229 -7.32 12.85 9.74
C ASP A 229 -8.64 12.29 10.32
N GLU A 230 -9.78 12.62 9.72
CA GLU A 230 -11.09 12.12 10.08
C GLU A 230 -11.74 11.33 8.95
N GLU A 231 -12.05 12.00 7.84
CA GLU A 231 -12.72 11.35 6.70
C GLU A 231 -12.54 12.08 5.37
N VAL A 232 -12.72 11.31 4.30
CA VAL A 232 -13.02 11.82 2.95
C VAL A 232 -14.37 11.26 2.50
N VAL A 233 -15.22 12.11 1.96
CA VAL A 233 -16.53 11.73 1.46
C VAL A 233 -16.58 11.96 -0.04
N VAL A 234 -16.96 10.91 -0.75
CA VAL A 234 -17.23 10.97 -2.19
C VAL A 234 -18.63 10.45 -2.49
N GLU A 235 -19.27 10.93 -3.54
CA GLU A 235 -20.55 10.44 -4.00
C GLU A 235 -20.52 10.08 -5.47
N ARG A 236 -21.39 9.16 -5.90
CA ARG A 236 -21.46 8.73 -7.29
C ARG A 236 -21.66 9.91 -8.22
N SER A 237 -20.95 9.91 -9.34
CA SER A 237 -21.19 10.84 -10.43
C SER A 237 -22.36 10.34 -11.30
N PRO A 238 -23.50 11.04 -11.37
CA PRO A 238 -24.61 10.59 -12.20
C PRO A 238 -24.33 10.75 -13.70
N GLU A 239 -23.36 11.60 -14.05
CA GLU A 239 -22.95 11.89 -15.42
C GLU A 239 -21.68 11.13 -15.84
N TYR A 240 -21.29 10.09 -15.09
CA TYR A 240 -20.15 9.28 -15.46
C TYR A 240 -20.38 8.65 -16.84
N PHE A 241 -19.39 8.75 -17.71
CA PHE A 241 -19.50 8.35 -19.12
C PHE A 241 -19.59 6.82 -19.37
N ARG A 242 -19.48 6.02 -18.30
CA ARG A 242 -19.78 4.59 -18.27
C ARG A 242 -20.96 4.35 -17.31
N ASP A 243 -21.17 3.09 -16.94
CA ASP A 243 -22.18 2.72 -15.96
C ASP A 243 -21.94 3.42 -14.62
N ALA A 244 -22.92 4.19 -14.16
CA ALA A 244 -22.83 4.91 -12.89
C ALA A 244 -22.74 3.93 -11.71
N PRO A 245 -21.90 4.23 -10.69
CA PRO A 245 -21.83 3.41 -9.49
C PRO A 245 -23.18 3.23 -8.82
N ARG A 246 -23.45 2.02 -8.30
CA ARG A 246 -24.70 1.77 -7.57
C ARG A 246 -24.66 2.29 -6.15
N ILE A 247 -23.46 2.36 -5.53
CA ILE A 247 -23.29 2.94 -4.21
C ILE A 247 -23.42 4.45 -4.30
N PRO A 248 -24.41 5.06 -3.61
CA PRO A 248 -24.64 6.51 -3.73
C PRO A 248 -23.50 7.34 -3.15
N ARG A 249 -22.90 6.89 -2.03
CA ARG A 249 -21.88 7.63 -1.30
C ARG A 249 -20.89 6.69 -0.61
N VAL A 250 -19.61 7.05 -0.60
CA VAL A 250 -18.56 6.35 0.16
C VAL A 250 -17.90 7.34 1.14
N ARG A 251 -17.80 6.92 2.39
CA ARG A 251 -17.12 7.63 3.46
C ARG A 251 -15.83 6.88 3.79
N PHE A 252 -14.69 7.39 3.38
CA PHE A 252 -13.38 6.88 3.79
C PHE A 252 -13.05 7.45 5.17
N ARG A 253 -13.32 6.66 6.22
CA ARG A 253 -13.06 7.09 7.60
C ARG A 253 -11.66 6.68 8.03
N VAL A 254 -10.88 7.65 8.51
CA VAL A 254 -9.51 7.43 8.97
C VAL A 254 -9.51 6.84 10.38
N VAL A 255 -8.94 5.66 10.52
CA VAL A 255 -8.77 4.96 11.81
C VAL A 255 -7.37 4.33 11.81
N PRO A 256 -6.35 4.99 12.37
CA PRO A 256 -4.95 4.55 12.27
C PRO A 256 -4.67 3.20 12.94
N ASP A 257 -5.34 2.90 14.05
CA ASP A 257 -5.12 1.66 14.80
C ASP A 257 -5.90 0.48 14.22
N GLY A 258 -5.20 -0.62 13.89
CA GLY A 258 -5.79 -1.81 13.27
C GLY A 258 -6.78 -2.57 14.18
N VAL A 259 -6.54 -2.56 15.49
CA VAL A 259 -7.44 -3.20 16.45
C VAL A 259 -8.76 -2.42 16.54
N VAL A 260 -8.66 -1.08 16.53
CA VAL A 260 -9.84 -0.20 16.50
C VAL A 260 -10.62 -0.42 15.21
N ARG A 261 -9.96 -0.53 14.03
CA ARG A 261 -10.65 -0.86 12.76
C ARG A 261 -11.42 -2.18 12.86
N ALA A 262 -10.79 -3.21 13.43
CA ALA A 262 -11.44 -4.51 13.64
C ALA A 262 -12.67 -4.41 14.58
N LEU A 263 -12.57 -3.61 15.63
CA LEU A 263 -13.69 -3.37 16.57
C LEU A 263 -14.83 -2.60 15.90
N GLU A 264 -14.54 -1.62 15.05
CA GLU A 264 -15.55 -0.86 14.30
C GLU A 264 -16.30 -1.76 13.31
N LEU A 265 -15.61 -2.66 12.61
CA LEU A 265 -16.24 -3.69 11.77
C LEU A 265 -17.13 -4.61 12.62
N ARG A 266 -16.65 -5.12 13.76
CA ARG A 266 -17.44 -5.98 14.64
C ARG A 266 -18.70 -5.30 15.20
N LYS A 267 -18.58 -4.03 15.57
CA LYS A 267 -19.68 -3.21 16.11
C LYS A 267 -20.76 -2.88 15.07
N GLY A 268 -20.44 -2.92 13.79
CA GLY A 268 -21.34 -2.53 12.72
C GLY A 268 -21.34 -1.05 12.40
N SER A 269 -20.33 -0.31 12.82
CA SER A 269 -20.14 1.11 12.51
C SER A 269 -19.29 1.37 11.27
N ALA A 270 -18.84 0.28 10.63
CA ALA A 270 -18.16 0.32 9.34
C ALA A 270 -18.58 -0.89 8.49
N ASP A 271 -18.48 -0.75 7.18
CA ASP A 271 -18.95 -1.74 6.22
C ASP A 271 -17.81 -2.50 5.56
N LEU A 272 -16.65 -1.88 5.43
CA LEU A 272 -15.55 -2.39 4.63
C LEU A 272 -14.20 -1.90 5.15
N GLU A 273 -13.21 -2.77 5.08
CA GLU A 273 -11.79 -2.49 5.25
C GLU A 273 -11.01 -3.31 4.21
N MET A 274 -9.85 -2.83 3.77
CA MET A 274 -9.02 -3.54 2.79
C MET A 274 -7.53 -3.39 3.09
N SER A 275 -6.86 -4.55 3.31
CA SER A 275 -5.40 -4.71 3.41
C SER A 275 -4.69 -3.89 4.49
N SER A 276 -5.39 -3.47 5.54
CA SER A 276 -4.83 -2.70 6.65
C SER A 276 -5.01 -3.35 8.03
N LEU A 277 -5.52 -4.60 8.08
CA LEU A 277 -5.59 -5.41 9.30
C LEU A 277 -4.38 -6.36 9.41
N SER A 278 -4.01 -6.69 10.64
CA SER A 278 -3.04 -7.76 10.89
C SER A 278 -3.62 -9.12 10.46
N PRO A 279 -2.82 -10.00 9.83
CA PRO A 279 -3.24 -11.35 9.47
C PRO A 279 -3.87 -12.14 10.61
N ASP A 280 -3.43 -11.93 11.85
CA ASP A 280 -3.96 -12.62 13.04
C ASP A 280 -5.40 -12.23 13.38
N ILE A 281 -5.82 -11.02 13.04
CA ILE A 281 -7.17 -10.50 13.34
C ILE A 281 -8.20 -11.05 12.35
N ILE A 282 -7.82 -11.27 11.11
CA ILE A 282 -8.74 -11.65 10.02
C ILE A 282 -9.47 -12.97 10.30
N PRO A 283 -8.83 -14.07 10.79
CA PRO A 283 -9.55 -15.29 11.14
C PRO A 283 -10.57 -15.09 12.27
N VAL A 284 -10.35 -14.13 13.17
CA VAL A 284 -11.29 -13.80 14.25
C VAL A 284 -12.53 -13.10 13.70
N LEU A 285 -12.33 -12.16 12.75
CA LEU A 285 -13.42 -11.45 12.09
C LEU A 285 -14.22 -12.37 11.15
N ALA A 286 -13.56 -13.30 10.47
CA ALA A 286 -14.21 -14.27 9.58
C ALA A 286 -15.26 -15.15 10.28
N ARG A 287 -15.17 -15.30 11.62
CA ARG A 287 -16.15 -16.05 12.43
C ARG A 287 -17.40 -15.24 12.77
N GLN A 288 -17.42 -13.94 12.49
CA GLN A 288 -18.60 -13.12 12.75
C GLN A 288 -19.68 -13.40 11.68
N PRO A 289 -20.95 -13.62 12.07
CA PRO A 289 -21.99 -14.05 11.12
C PRO A 289 -22.34 -13.00 10.08
N ASP A 290 -22.13 -11.73 10.37
CA ASP A 290 -22.46 -10.58 9.52
C ASP A 290 -21.27 -10.06 8.71
N LEU A 291 -20.08 -10.62 8.91
CA LEU A 291 -18.88 -10.30 8.15
C LEU A 291 -18.52 -11.40 7.14
N ALA A 292 -17.87 -11.00 6.09
CA ALA A 292 -17.22 -11.86 5.10
C ALA A 292 -15.78 -11.42 4.91
N VAL A 293 -14.94 -12.35 4.51
CA VAL A 293 -13.56 -12.10 4.10
C VAL A 293 -13.47 -12.48 2.63
N THR A 294 -12.95 -11.56 1.83
CA THR A 294 -12.59 -11.81 0.43
C THR A 294 -11.10 -11.54 0.30
N ASP A 295 -10.39 -12.45 -0.31
CA ASP A 295 -8.96 -12.31 -0.59
C ASP A 295 -8.65 -12.61 -2.05
N ARG A 296 -7.53 -12.05 -2.51
CA ARG A 296 -7.03 -12.21 -3.86
C ARG A 296 -5.51 -12.04 -3.88
N PRO A 297 -4.76 -12.82 -4.70
CA PRO A 297 -3.34 -12.57 -4.92
C PRO A 297 -3.07 -11.12 -5.30
N GLY A 298 -2.20 -10.45 -4.53
CA GLY A 298 -1.82 -9.06 -4.76
C GLY A 298 -0.52 -8.92 -5.51
N THR A 299 -0.09 -7.67 -5.72
CA THR A 299 1.14 -7.33 -6.44
C THR A 299 2.32 -7.01 -5.53
N ASN A 300 2.08 -6.86 -4.22
CA ASN A 300 3.12 -6.47 -3.27
C ASN A 300 4.05 -7.63 -2.97
N LEU A 301 5.29 -7.53 -3.43
CA LEU A 301 6.32 -8.56 -3.25
C LEU A 301 7.09 -8.33 -1.94
N THR A 302 7.04 -9.30 -1.04
CA THR A 302 7.96 -9.39 0.10
C THR A 302 9.19 -10.21 -0.29
N TYR A 303 10.38 -9.74 0.07
CA TYR A 303 11.64 -10.36 -0.33
C TYR A 303 12.76 -10.17 0.70
N LEU A 304 13.76 -11.06 0.64
CA LEU A 304 15.08 -10.83 1.24
C LEU A 304 16.02 -10.31 0.15
N GLY A 305 16.58 -9.13 0.37
CA GLY A 305 17.62 -8.55 -0.49
C GLY A 305 19.00 -8.86 0.06
N PHE A 306 19.91 -9.27 -0.80
CA PHE A 306 21.29 -9.59 -0.46
C PHE A 306 22.23 -8.48 -0.93
N ASN A 307 23.22 -8.12 -0.10
CA ASN A 307 24.32 -7.27 -0.52
C ASN A 307 25.39 -8.14 -1.18
N LEU A 308 25.56 -8.01 -2.48
CA LEU A 308 26.47 -8.86 -3.26
C LEU A 308 27.93 -8.39 -3.18
N GLU A 309 28.20 -7.25 -2.54
CA GLU A 309 29.57 -6.81 -2.18
C GLU A 309 30.04 -7.42 -0.85
N ASP A 310 29.14 -8.07 -0.09
CA ASP A 310 29.51 -8.82 1.10
C ASP A 310 30.32 -10.08 0.72
N PRO A 311 31.46 -10.34 1.36
CA PRO A 311 32.33 -11.48 0.99
C PRO A 311 31.65 -12.85 1.05
N VAL A 312 30.66 -13.03 1.95
CA VAL A 312 29.91 -14.29 2.09
C VAL A 312 28.78 -14.36 1.09
N LEU A 313 28.02 -13.27 0.96
CA LEU A 313 26.82 -13.22 0.10
C LEU A 313 27.16 -12.97 -1.37
N SER A 314 28.42 -12.66 -1.73
CA SER A 314 28.90 -12.69 -3.12
C SER A 314 28.85 -14.09 -3.73
N HIS A 315 28.96 -15.16 -2.90
CA HIS A 315 28.82 -16.54 -3.34
C HIS A 315 27.36 -16.88 -3.65
N ARG A 316 27.08 -17.20 -4.91
CA ARG A 316 25.73 -17.59 -5.37
C ARG A 316 25.20 -18.80 -4.60
N GLU A 317 26.06 -19.80 -4.38
CA GLU A 317 25.74 -21.03 -3.69
C GLU A 317 25.26 -20.78 -2.25
N VAL A 318 25.81 -19.77 -1.57
CA VAL A 318 25.36 -19.34 -0.24
C VAL A 318 23.95 -18.78 -0.31
N ARG A 319 23.67 -17.90 -1.28
CA ARG A 319 22.31 -17.33 -1.44
C ARG A 319 21.27 -18.41 -1.79
N GLN A 320 21.63 -19.35 -2.66
CA GLN A 320 20.80 -20.51 -2.99
C GLN A 320 20.60 -21.43 -1.77
N ALA A 321 21.62 -21.63 -0.94
CA ALA A 321 21.50 -22.39 0.31
C ALA A 321 20.54 -21.71 1.30
N LEU A 322 20.62 -20.37 1.45
CA LEU A 322 19.68 -19.61 2.27
C LEU A 322 18.24 -19.79 1.77
N ALA A 323 18.02 -19.78 0.46
CA ALA A 323 16.71 -20.00 -0.13
C ALA A 323 16.17 -21.43 0.16
N LEU A 324 16.97 -22.46 -0.02
CA LEU A 324 16.64 -23.84 0.29
C LEU A 324 16.43 -24.11 1.79
N ALA A 325 17.13 -23.35 2.65
CA ALA A 325 16.98 -23.44 4.11
C ALA A 325 15.74 -22.68 4.62
N THR A 326 15.00 -21.98 3.75
CA THR A 326 13.82 -21.16 4.11
C THR A 326 12.53 -21.87 3.75
N ASP A 327 11.79 -22.33 4.76
CA ASP A 327 10.44 -22.88 4.60
C ASP A 327 9.42 -21.72 4.47
N ARG A 328 9.32 -21.19 3.24
CA ARG A 328 8.43 -20.06 2.92
C ARG A 328 6.96 -20.43 3.04
N GLU A 329 6.60 -21.68 2.70
CA GLU A 329 5.23 -22.17 2.82
C GLU A 329 4.78 -22.23 4.29
N ALA A 330 5.66 -22.67 5.20
CA ALA A 330 5.37 -22.66 6.63
C ALA A 330 5.19 -21.22 7.16
N LEU A 331 6.03 -20.27 6.71
CA LEU A 331 5.88 -18.86 7.07
C LEU A 331 4.53 -18.30 6.59
N ILE A 332 4.13 -18.58 5.35
CA ILE A 332 2.82 -18.17 4.82
C ILE A 332 1.70 -18.80 5.64
N ARG A 333 1.78 -20.09 5.91
CA ARG A 333 0.72 -20.83 6.62
C ARG A 333 0.54 -20.35 8.06
N TYR A 334 1.63 -20.19 8.80
CA TYR A 334 1.56 -19.99 10.26
C TYR A 334 1.66 -18.52 10.69
N LEU A 335 2.36 -17.67 9.94
CA LEU A 335 2.53 -16.26 10.28
C LEU A 335 1.65 -15.33 9.44
N LEU A 336 1.24 -15.76 8.25
CA LEU A 336 0.36 -14.97 7.38
C LEU A 336 -1.04 -15.59 7.24
N HIS A 337 -1.32 -16.70 7.94
CA HIS A 337 -2.62 -17.39 7.89
C HIS A 337 -3.10 -17.71 6.47
N GLY A 338 -2.16 -17.99 5.54
CA GLY A 338 -2.45 -18.27 4.14
C GLY A 338 -2.68 -17.05 3.26
N GLN A 339 -2.56 -15.82 3.79
CA GLN A 339 -2.86 -14.56 3.09
C GLN A 339 -1.69 -14.06 2.23
N ALA A 340 -1.08 -14.97 1.52
CA ALA A 340 -0.01 -14.67 0.56
C ALA A 340 0.17 -15.84 -0.42
N LYS A 341 0.71 -15.55 -1.60
CA LYS A 341 1.11 -16.54 -2.61
C LYS A 341 2.63 -16.64 -2.66
N LEU A 342 3.15 -17.87 -2.63
CA LEU A 342 4.57 -18.13 -2.78
C LEU A 342 5.10 -17.48 -4.07
N ALA A 343 6.15 -16.67 -3.96
CA ALA A 343 6.75 -16.03 -5.10
C ALA A 343 7.78 -16.94 -5.78
N ALA A 344 7.59 -17.21 -7.07
CA ALA A 344 8.59 -17.85 -7.91
C ALA A 344 9.60 -16.82 -8.45
N GLY A 345 9.14 -15.62 -8.78
CA GLY A 345 9.93 -14.51 -9.31
C GLY A 345 9.52 -13.18 -8.71
N VAL A 346 9.94 -12.09 -9.34
CA VAL A 346 9.71 -10.73 -8.83
C VAL A 346 8.48 -10.04 -9.43
N LEU A 347 7.94 -10.56 -10.54
CA LEU A 347 6.67 -10.09 -11.10
C LEU A 347 5.50 -10.87 -10.49
N PRO A 348 4.32 -10.23 -10.28
CA PRO A 348 3.13 -10.92 -9.82
C PRO A 348 2.75 -12.12 -10.70
N PRO A 349 2.20 -13.21 -10.15
CA PRO A 349 1.92 -14.43 -10.92
C PRO A 349 1.00 -14.22 -12.12
N ASP A 350 0.02 -13.33 -11.97
CA ASP A 350 -0.98 -13.03 -13.02
C ASP A 350 -0.47 -11.97 -14.02
N HIS A 351 0.73 -11.43 -13.85
CA HIS A 351 1.28 -10.42 -14.73
C HIS A 351 1.55 -11.00 -16.13
N TRP A 352 1.19 -10.25 -17.19
CA TRP A 352 1.36 -10.71 -18.57
C TRP A 352 2.80 -11.13 -18.94
N ALA A 353 3.81 -10.51 -18.28
CA ALA A 353 5.23 -10.82 -18.50
C ALA A 353 5.81 -11.82 -17.47
N ALA A 354 4.99 -12.39 -16.57
CA ALA A 354 5.49 -13.39 -15.62
C ALA A 354 5.97 -14.65 -16.34
N GLU A 355 7.08 -15.22 -15.86
CA GLU A 355 7.64 -16.48 -16.38
C GLU A 355 7.15 -17.65 -15.51
N PRO A 356 6.25 -18.51 -16.01
CA PRO A 356 5.68 -19.60 -15.22
C PRO A 356 6.68 -20.73 -14.92
N ASN A 357 7.77 -20.83 -15.69
CA ASN A 357 8.75 -21.90 -15.55
C ASN A 357 9.92 -21.53 -14.62
N VAL A 358 9.85 -20.41 -13.94
CA VAL A 358 10.77 -20.10 -12.83
C VAL A 358 10.30 -20.87 -11.61
N ALA A 359 10.98 -21.97 -11.31
CA ALA A 359 10.67 -22.77 -10.13
C ALA A 359 11.12 -22.04 -8.85
N PRO A 360 10.27 -21.95 -7.82
CA PRO A 360 10.70 -21.48 -6.51
C PRO A 360 11.67 -22.50 -5.91
N TYR A 361 12.62 -22.02 -5.07
CA TYR A 361 13.48 -22.92 -4.29
C TYR A 361 12.59 -23.66 -3.27
N PRO A 362 12.47 -25.02 -3.35
CA PRO A 362 11.72 -25.79 -2.36
C PRO A 362 12.51 -25.82 -1.06
N TYR A 363 11.81 -25.99 0.09
CA TYR A 363 12.49 -26.19 1.36
C TYR A 363 13.25 -27.52 1.37
N ASP A 364 14.57 -27.46 1.34
CA ASP A 364 15.49 -28.60 1.36
C ASP A 364 16.76 -28.25 2.16
N PRO A 365 16.73 -28.35 3.49
CA PRO A 365 17.87 -28.04 4.33
C PRO A 365 19.07 -28.97 4.10
N ALA A 366 18.85 -30.22 3.67
CA ALA A 366 19.96 -31.12 3.37
C ALA A 366 20.73 -30.66 2.12
N ARG A 367 20.02 -30.23 1.09
CA ARG A 367 20.64 -29.62 -0.10
C ARG A 367 21.33 -28.30 0.21
N ALA A 368 20.73 -27.48 1.10
CA ALA A 368 21.34 -26.25 1.56
C ALA A 368 22.71 -26.51 2.24
N GLU A 369 22.80 -27.52 3.09
CA GLU A 369 24.08 -27.90 3.73
C GLU A 369 25.13 -28.32 2.69
N GLN A 370 24.75 -29.13 1.70
CA GLN A 370 25.66 -29.55 0.61
C GLN A 370 26.22 -28.34 -0.16
N LEU A 371 25.36 -27.34 -0.46
CA LEU A 371 25.81 -26.13 -1.15
C LEU A 371 26.76 -25.31 -0.29
N LEU A 372 26.52 -25.19 1.02
CA LEU A 372 27.42 -24.49 1.94
C LEU A 372 28.77 -25.19 2.06
N ASP A 373 28.79 -26.53 2.11
CA ASP A 373 30.04 -27.30 2.11
C ASP A 373 30.83 -27.10 0.81
N ALA A 374 30.16 -27.17 -0.34
CA ALA A 374 30.76 -26.95 -1.66
C ALA A 374 31.27 -25.52 -1.85
N ALA A 375 30.60 -24.53 -1.24
CA ALA A 375 31.03 -23.13 -1.25
C ALA A 375 32.17 -22.81 -0.29
N GLY A 376 32.67 -23.81 0.46
CA GLY A 376 33.81 -23.63 1.40
C GLY A 376 33.42 -23.16 2.80
N PHE A 377 32.16 -23.35 3.20
CA PHE A 377 31.62 -22.99 4.52
C PHE A 377 31.19 -24.25 5.32
N PRO A 378 32.10 -25.19 5.64
CA PRO A 378 31.78 -26.39 6.39
C PRO A 378 31.40 -26.06 7.84
N ARG A 379 30.67 -26.96 8.52
CA ARG A 379 30.38 -26.82 9.95
C ARG A 379 31.69 -26.81 10.76
N LYS A 380 31.85 -25.84 11.65
CA LYS A 380 32.94 -25.78 12.62
C LYS A 380 32.62 -26.66 13.83
N GLN A 381 33.57 -26.75 14.78
CA GLN A 381 33.44 -27.58 15.99
C GLN A 381 32.22 -27.16 16.86
N ASP A 382 31.89 -25.87 16.86
CA ASP A 382 30.72 -25.29 17.54
C ASP A 382 29.39 -25.48 16.78
N GLY A 383 29.42 -26.14 15.61
CA GLY A 383 28.28 -26.36 14.75
C GLY A 383 27.89 -25.16 13.87
N VAL A 384 28.60 -24.04 14.01
CA VAL A 384 28.32 -22.81 13.24
C VAL A 384 29.16 -22.81 11.95
N ARG A 385 28.55 -22.50 10.83
CA ARG A 385 29.18 -22.28 9.52
C ARG A 385 29.45 -20.79 9.27
N LEU A 386 28.41 -20.00 9.40
CA LEU A 386 28.34 -18.58 9.07
C LEU A 386 27.62 -17.79 10.15
N GLN A 387 28.00 -16.52 10.26
CA GLN A 387 27.25 -15.50 11.02
C GLN A 387 26.82 -14.42 10.04
N LEU A 388 25.52 -14.14 10.00
CA LEU A 388 24.90 -13.17 9.10
C LEU A 388 23.99 -12.23 9.89
N THR A 389 23.78 -11.04 9.35
CA THR A 389 22.90 -10.02 9.94
C THR A 389 21.72 -9.74 9.03
N LEU A 390 20.51 -9.74 9.57
CA LEU A 390 19.29 -9.33 8.89
C LEU A 390 18.80 -7.99 9.44
N LYS A 391 18.74 -6.95 8.61
CA LYS A 391 18.08 -5.68 8.91
C LYS A 391 16.62 -5.73 8.45
N CYS A 392 15.70 -5.39 9.35
CA CYS A 392 14.26 -5.32 9.08
C CYS A 392 13.64 -4.11 9.79
N SER A 393 12.37 -3.81 9.52
CA SER A 393 11.66 -2.78 10.27
C SER A 393 11.32 -3.23 11.70
N THR A 394 10.91 -2.27 12.54
CA THR A 394 10.43 -2.55 13.90
C THR A 394 9.01 -3.13 13.95
N GLU A 395 8.34 -3.27 12.80
CA GLU A 395 7.03 -3.91 12.70
C GLU A 395 7.05 -5.32 13.29
N GLU A 396 6.00 -5.68 14.02
CA GLU A 396 5.90 -6.97 14.70
C GLU A 396 6.01 -8.15 13.71
N GLN A 397 5.31 -8.09 12.60
CA GLN A 397 5.36 -9.14 11.57
C GLN A 397 6.78 -9.35 11.02
N ALA A 398 7.53 -8.26 10.75
CA ALA A 398 8.91 -8.35 10.26
C ALA A 398 9.82 -9.03 11.29
N ARG A 399 9.64 -8.73 12.59
CA ARG A 399 10.39 -9.35 13.69
C ARG A 399 10.06 -10.84 13.86
N LEU A 400 8.78 -11.22 13.77
CA LEU A 400 8.34 -12.61 13.86
C LEU A 400 8.90 -13.44 12.71
N ILE A 401 8.85 -12.92 11.49
CA ILE A 401 9.44 -13.57 10.31
C ILE A 401 10.96 -13.70 10.49
N GLY A 402 11.64 -12.63 10.94
CA GLY A 402 13.06 -12.67 11.23
C GLY A 402 13.43 -13.74 12.28
N ALA A 403 12.66 -13.87 13.35
CA ALA A 403 12.86 -14.90 14.39
C ALA A 403 12.65 -16.32 13.83
N ALA A 404 11.67 -16.51 12.95
CA ALA A 404 11.47 -17.79 12.28
C ALA A 404 12.63 -18.14 11.34
N LEU A 405 13.16 -17.16 10.61
CA LEU A 405 14.37 -17.34 9.78
C LEU A 405 15.60 -17.68 10.63
N GLN A 406 15.77 -17.06 11.81
CA GLN A 406 16.85 -17.43 12.74
C GLN A 406 16.82 -18.92 13.09
N GLU A 407 15.63 -19.44 13.44
CA GLU A 407 15.49 -20.85 13.81
C GLU A 407 15.68 -21.78 12.60
N GLN A 408 15.13 -21.45 11.43
CA GLN A 408 15.28 -22.26 10.23
C GLN A 408 16.75 -22.35 9.80
N TRP A 409 17.46 -21.23 9.74
CA TRP A 409 18.85 -21.17 9.29
C TRP A 409 19.84 -21.74 10.33
N ARG A 410 19.50 -21.67 11.62
CA ARG A 410 20.28 -22.33 12.68
C ARG A 410 20.40 -23.84 12.42
N ARG A 411 19.36 -24.48 11.88
CA ARG A 411 19.37 -25.92 11.58
C ARG A 411 20.43 -26.31 10.57
N VAL A 412 20.74 -25.43 9.64
CA VAL A 412 21.81 -25.62 8.65
C VAL A 412 23.14 -24.97 9.06
N GLY A 413 23.28 -24.56 10.33
CA GLY A 413 24.53 -24.03 10.90
C GLY A 413 24.77 -22.54 10.64
N ILE A 414 23.73 -21.77 10.28
CA ILE A 414 23.84 -20.32 10.08
C ILE A 414 23.27 -19.61 11.30
N GLN A 415 24.09 -18.79 11.94
CA GLN A 415 23.68 -17.90 13.02
C GLN A 415 23.25 -16.55 12.45
N LEU A 416 21.98 -16.22 12.60
CA LEU A 416 21.40 -14.97 12.10
C LEU A 416 21.21 -13.98 13.26
N GLU A 417 21.79 -12.78 13.14
CA GLU A 417 21.54 -11.66 14.04
C GLU A 417 20.44 -10.78 13.46
N LEU A 418 19.37 -10.53 14.23
CA LEU A 418 18.32 -9.61 13.83
C LEU A 418 18.64 -8.19 14.30
N ARG A 419 18.51 -7.22 13.39
CA ARG A 419 18.64 -5.78 13.67
C ARG A 419 17.40 -5.03 13.22
N PRO A 420 16.34 -4.98 14.05
CA PRO A 420 15.19 -4.15 13.79
C PRO A 420 15.55 -2.67 13.85
N LEU A 421 15.16 -1.91 12.84
CA LEU A 421 15.45 -0.48 12.71
C LEU A 421 14.15 0.28 12.44
N GLU A 422 14.11 1.53 12.84
CA GLU A 422 13.09 2.46 12.39
C GLU A 422 13.15 2.59 10.85
N LEU A 423 12.01 2.76 10.20
CA LEU A 423 11.87 2.58 8.75
C LEU A 423 12.78 3.52 7.92
N ALA A 424 12.89 4.80 8.33
CA ALA A 424 13.74 5.76 7.62
C ALA A 424 15.23 5.41 7.78
N THR A 425 15.64 4.91 8.95
CA THR A 425 16.99 4.42 9.21
C THR A 425 17.29 3.17 8.38
N LEU A 426 16.34 2.22 8.31
CA LEU A 426 16.46 1.03 7.48
C LEU A 426 16.68 1.41 6.01
N PHE A 427 15.85 2.29 5.46
CA PHE A 427 15.98 2.73 4.07
C PHE A 427 17.30 3.47 3.81
N SER A 428 17.74 4.32 4.75
CA SER A 428 19.03 5.01 4.64
C SER A 428 20.19 4.02 4.63
N ASP A 429 20.19 3.03 5.53
CA ASP A 429 21.25 2.01 5.60
C ASP A 429 21.30 1.17 4.33
N VAL A 430 20.13 0.72 3.86
CA VAL A 430 20.03 -0.10 2.64
C VAL A 430 20.46 0.68 1.40
N ALA A 431 20.08 1.96 1.29
CA ALA A 431 20.50 2.82 0.19
C ALA A 431 22.02 3.08 0.15
N LYS A 432 22.68 3.02 1.32
CA LYS A 432 24.15 3.18 1.45
C LYS A 432 24.92 1.86 1.34
N GLY A 433 24.25 0.72 1.13
CA GLY A 433 24.89 -0.59 1.13
C GLY A 433 25.29 -1.08 2.54
N ASN A 434 24.84 -0.41 3.61
CA ASN A 434 25.20 -0.75 4.98
C ASN A 434 24.31 -1.90 5.52
N PHE A 435 24.34 -3.04 4.87
CA PHE A 435 23.61 -4.25 5.25
C PHE A 435 24.27 -5.49 4.65
N GLN A 436 24.00 -6.68 5.21
CA GLN A 436 24.24 -7.97 4.57
C GLN A 436 22.95 -8.49 3.95
N ILE A 437 21.90 -8.66 4.76
CA ILE A 437 20.58 -9.08 4.33
C ILE A 437 19.56 -8.05 4.80
N THR A 438 18.57 -7.76 3.96
CA THR A 438 17.44 -6.91 4.32
C THR A 438 16.12 -7.59 4.01
N TYR A 439 15.14 -7.46 4.92
CA TYR A 439 13.74 -7.86 4.70
C TYR A 439 12.94 -6.62 4.31
N GLN A 440 12.37 -6.64 3.11
CA GLN A 440 11.64 -5.50 2.55
C GLN A 440 10.45 -5.93 1.72
N ARG A 441 9.66 -4.92 1.29
CA ARG A 441 8.51 -5.08 0.41
C ARG A 441 8.60 -4.10 -0.76
N TRP A 442 8.31 -4.60 -1.96
CA TRP A 442 8.00 -3.77 -3.13
C TRP A 442 6.50 -3.54 -3.18
N VAL A 443 6.09 -2.28 -3.31
CA VAL A 443 4.69 -1.86 -3.41
C VAL A 443 4.49 -1.19 -4.76
N GLY A 444 3.77 -1.85 -5.67
CA GLY A 444 3.39 -1.32 -6.98
C GLY A 444 4.51 -1.21 -8.02
N ALA A 445 5.77 -1.09 -7.64
CA ALA A 445 6.89 -0.88 -8.58
C ALA A 445 7.09 -2.06 -9.56
N ASN A 446 6.80 -3.27 -9.11
CA ASN A 446 6.94 -4.52 -9.88
C ASN A 446 5.70 -4.86 -10.72
N THR A 447 4.86 -3.90 -11.03
CA THR A 447 3.69 -4.06 -11.90
C THR A 447 3.98 -3.67 -13.35
N ASP A 448 5.23 -3.41 -13.69
CA ASP A 448 5.71 -3.22 -15.05
C ASP A 448 7.15 -3.75 -15.19
N PRO A 449 7.54 -4.30 -16.35
CA PRO A 449 8.88 -4.82 -16.60
C PRO A 449 10.04 -3.81 -16.48
N ASP A 450 9.82 -2.52 -16.53
CA ASP A 450 10.86 -1.51 -16.24
C ASP A 450 11.42 -1.65 -14.82
N PHE A 451 10.69 -2.34 -13.94
CA PHE A 451 11.17 -2.76 -12.63
C PHE A 451 12.50 -3.51 -12.70
N PHE A 452 12.72 -4.31 -13.73
CA PHE A 452 13.98 -5.05 -13.88
C PHE A 452 15.18 -4.12 -14.05
N GLU A 453 15.06 -3.06 -14.85
CA GLU A 453 16.12 -2.05 -14.97
C GLU A 453 16.33 -1.35 -13.63
N TYR A 454 15.25 -0.87 -13.02
CA TYR A 454 15.29 -0.08 -11.80
C TYR A 454 15.92 -0.82 -10.62
N ALA A 455 15.63 -2.13 -10.46
CA ALA A 455 16.04 -2.92 -9.31
C ALA A 455 17.32 -3.76 -9.53
N PHE A 456 17.70 -4.05 -10.81
CA PHE A 456 18.75 -5.03 -11.07
C PHE A 456 19.82 -4.60 -12.09
N SER A 457 19.62 -3.50 -12.84
CA SER A 457 20.68 -3.02 -13.74
C SER A 457 21.84 -2.44 -12.94
N SER A 458 23.07 -2.73 -13.38
CA SER A 458 24.30 -2.18 -12.80
C SER A 458 24.43 -0.66 -12.97
N LYS A 459 23.59 -0.05 -13.81
CA LYS A 459 23.46 1.40 -14.00
C LYS A 459 22.54 2.07 -12.98
N ARG A 460 21.89 1.29 -12.08
CA ARG A 460 20.81 1.72 -11.20
C ARG A 460 21.09 1.48 -9.72
N PHE A 461 22.34 1.68 -9.32
CA PHE A 461 22.65 1.78 -7.89
C PHE A 461 22.05 3.05 -7.29
N PRO A 462 21.72 3.06 -5.99
CA PRO A 462 21.30 4.29 -5.34
C PRO A 462 22.35 5.41 -5.48
N PRO A 463 21.97 6.68 -5.72
CA PRO A 463 20.58 7.19 -5.72
C PRO A 463 19.85 7.10 -7.09
N GLU A 464 20.50 6.64 -8.16
CA GLU A 464 19.96 6.65 -9.54
C GLU A 464 18.87 5.57 -9.75
N GLY A 465 18.82 4.58 -8.89
CA GLY A 465 17.85 3.49 -8.92
C GLY A 465 17.77 2.74 -7.60
N ALA A 466 17.34 1.49 -7.66
CA ALA A 466 17.12 0.66 -6.47
C ALA A 466 17.81 -0.71 -6.52
N ASN A 467 18.89 -0.82 -7.31
CA ASN A 467 19.79 -1.97 -7.22
C ASN A 467 20.65 -1.85 -5.96
N ARG A 468 20.00 -2.02 -4.80
CA ARG A 468 20.58 -1.82 -3.46
C ARG A 468 21.59 -2.89 -3.07
N GLY A 469 21.46 -4.08 -3.67
CA GLY A 469 22.37 -5.21 -3.46
C GLY A 469 23.64 -5.16 -4.31
N HIS A 470 23.82 -4.13 -5.13
CA HIS A 470 24.95 -3.93 -6.03
C HIS A 470 25.15 -5.10 -7.02
N TYR A 471 24.04 -5.71 -7.44
CA TYR A 471 24.06 -6.79 -8.43
C TYR A 471 24.63 -6.31 -9.76
N ARG A 472 25.49 -7.12 -10.37
CA ARG A 472 26.16 -6.82 -11.66
C ARG A 472 26.05 -8.03 -12.58
N ASN A 473 25.39 -7.85 -13.69
CA ASN A 473 25.28 -8.85 -14.75
C ASN A 473 25.08 -8.16 -16.10
N SER A 474 26.07 -8.21 -16.98
CA SER A 474 26.03 -7.53 -18.26
C SER A 474 24.90 -8.03 -19.19
N ARG A 475 24.46 -9.29 -19.04
CA ARG A 475 23.31 -9.80 -19.81
C ARG A 475 22.02 -9.16 -19.30
N ILE A 476 21.85 -9.01 -18.00
CA ILE A 476 20.70 -8.28 -17.43
C ILE A 476 20.69 -6.83 -17.90
N ASP A 477 21.84 -6.14 -17.88
CA ASP A 477 21.94 -4.77 -18.37
C ASP A 477 21.48 -4.64 -19.84
N ALA A 478 21.94 -5.56 -20.69
CA ALA A 478 21.56 -5.57 -22.10
C ALA A 478 20.08 -5.91 -22.33
N LEU A 479 19.54 -6.85 -21.55
CA LEU A 479 18.13 -7.24 -21.65
C LEU A 479 17.20 -6.12 -21.16
N THR A 480 17.54 -5.47 -20.07
CA THR A 480 16.73 -4.37 -19.53
C THR A 480 16.73 -3.15 -20.45
N ASP A 481 17.86 -2.83 -21.12
CA ASP A 481 17.90 -1.80 -22.17
C ASP A 481 16.94 -2.16 -23.33
N GLN A 482 16.87 -3.44 -23.73
CA GLN A 482 15.96 -3.89 -24.80
C GLN A 482 14.49 -3.87 -24.35
N ILE A 483 14.17 -4.36 -23.14
CA ILE A 483 12.81 -4.36 -22.57
C ILE A 483 12.22 -2.96 -22.57
N ARG A 484 13.03 -1.96 -22.26
CA ARG A 484 12.61 -0.57 -22.15
C ARG A 484 12.13 0.02 -23.47
N VAL A 485 12.70 -0.44 -24.59
CA VAL A 485 12.41 0.12 -25.93
C VAL A 485 11.57 -0.81 -26.80
N GLU A 486 11.35 -2.07 -26.39
CA GLU A 486 10.55 -3.04 -27.15
C GLU A 486 9.06 -2.77 -27.00
N MET A 487 8.40 -2.38 -28.08
CA MET A 487 6.98 -2.04 -28.11
C MET A 487 6.07 -3.24 -28.36
N ASN A 488 6.60 -4.31 -28.96
CA ASN A 488 5.84 -5.55 -29.16
C ASN A 488 5.77 -6.35 -27.86
N GLN A 489 4.57 -6.54 -27.33
CA GLN A 489 4.35 -7.21 -26.04
C GLN A 489 4.90 -8.63 -25.99
N GLU A 490 4.74 -9.43 -27.04
CA GLU A 490 5.24 -10.81 -27.06
C GLU A 490 6.78 -10.87 -27.08
N LYS A 491 7.43 -10.02 -27.83
CA LYS A 491 8.89 -9.89 -27.81
C LYS A 491 9.37 -9.40 -26.45
N ARG A 492 8.71 -8.40 -25.89
CA ARG A 492 9.00 -7.88 -24.55
C ARG A 492 8.85 -8.95 -23.48
N LYS A 493 7.80 -9.79 -23.58
CA LYS A 493 7.58 -10.96 -22.70
C LYS A 493 8.73 -11.96 -22.78
N ALA A 494 9.21 -12.28 -23.97
CA ALA A 494 10.34 -13.18 -24.15
C ALA A 494 11.63 -12.66 -23.49
N LEU A 495 11.93 -11.36 -23.62
CA LEU A 495 13.05 -10.71 -22.94
C LEU A 495 12.87 -10.76 -21.41
N CYS A 496 11.67 -10.48 -20.90
CA CYS A 496 11.35 -10.58 -19.48
C CYS A 496 11.50 -11.99 -18.92
N SER A 497 11.14 -13.00 -19.70
CA SER A 497 11.32 -14.41 -19.36
C SER A 497 12.81 -14.74 -19.14
N GLU A 498 13.67 -14.30 -20.03
CA GLU A 498 15.12 -14.51 -19.89
C GLU A 498 15.68 -13.81 -18.64
N VAL A 499 15.28 -12.56 -18.38
CA VAL A 499 15.67 -11.84 -17.16
C VAL A 499 15.26 -12.62 -15.91
N GLN A 500 14.03 -13.10 -15.84
CA GLN A 500 13.51 -13.81 -14.66
C GLN A 500 14.27 -15.13 -14.42
N LYS A 501 14.64 -15.86 -15.47
CA LYS A 501 15.45 -17.09 -15.37
C LYS A 501 16.85 -16.80 -14.82
N ILE A 502 17.51 -15.74 -15.30
CA ILE A 502 18.82 -15.34 -14.80
C ILE A 502 18.73 -14.89 -13.33
N LEU A 503 17.73 -14.07 -12.98
CA LEU A 503 17.54 -13.61 -11.61
C LEU A 503 17.24 -14.75 -10.64
N ALA A 504 16.53 -15.79 -11.09
CA ALA A 504 16.26 -16.96 -10.27
C ALA A 504 17.52 -17.78 -10.01
N ASP A 505 18.45 -17.90 -10.97
CA ASP A 505 19.72 -18.60 -10.78
C ASP A 505 20.71 -17.78 -9.96
N ASP A 506 20.91 -16.50 -10.29
CA ASP A 506 21.84 -15.62 -9.59
C ASP A 506 21.37 -15.23 -8.18
N LEU A 507 20.08 -15.21 -7.95
CA LEU A 507 19.38 -14.93 -6.69
C LEU A 507 19.88 -13.67 -5.97
N PRO A 508 19.88 -12.48 -6.62
CA PRO A 508 20.20 -11.23 -5.94
C PRO A 508 19.16 -10.87 -4.87
N TYR A 509 17.91 -11.31 -5.08
CA TYR A 509 16.82 -11.33 -4.12
C TYR A 509 16.34 -12.76 -3.93
N LEU A 510 15.92 -13.12 -2.71
CA LEU A 510 15.03 -14.24 -2.48
C LEU A 510 13.60 -13.69 -2.45
N PRO A 511 12.80 -13.87 -3.52
CA PRO A 511 11.37 -13.57 -3.49
C PRO A 511 10.71 -14.47 -2.45
N MET A 512 10.02 -13.89 -1.48
CA MET A 512 9.36 -14.65 -0.42
C MET A 512 7.93 -15.01 -0.83
N TRP A 513 7.11 -13.99 -0.99
CA TRP A 513 5.70 -14.13 -1.38
C TRP A 513 5.14 -12.81 -1.92
N PHE A 514 4.02 -12.93 -2.62
CA PHE A 514 3.13 -11.81 -2.89
C PHE A 514 2.04 -11.78 -1.82
N ASN A 515 1.91 -10.65 -1.11
CA ASN A 515 0.85 -10.46 -0.14
C ASN A 515 -0.51 -10.38 -0.85
N ASP A 516 -1.52 -11.07 -0.32
CA ASP A 516 -2.87 -10.98 -0.85
C ASP A 516 -3.48 -9.60 -0.55
N VAL A 517 -4.36 -9.14 -1.42
CA VAL A 517 -5.30 -8.07 -1.12
C VAL A 517 -6.46 -8.73 -0.38
N VAL A 518 -6.61 -8.38 0.88
CA VAL A 518 -7.63 -8.97 1.76
C VAL A 518 -8.63 -7.89 2.16
N SER A 519 -9.91 -8.18 2.05
CA SER A 519 -10.99 -7.31 2.53
C SER A 519 -11.82 -8.02 3.57
N VAL A 520 -12.08 -7.33 4.68
CA VAL A 520 -13.11 -7.71 5.65
C VAL A 520 -14.28 -6.75 5.46
N HIS A 521 -15.44 -7.29 5.15
CA HIS A 521 -16.59 -6.47 4.76
C HIS A 521 -17.93 -7.05 5.26
N ARG A 522 -18.97 -6.22 5.25
CA ARG A 522 -20.33 -6.69 5.52
C ARG A 522 -20.75 -7.72 4.49
N ARG A 523 -21.32 -8.81 4.95
CA ARG A 523 -21.83 -9.89 4.09
C ARG A 523 -22.92 -9.39 3.12
N SER A 524 -23.64 -8.33 3.49
CA SER A 524 -24.64 -7.65 2.66
C SER A 524 -24.05 -7.00 1.40
N LEU A 525 -22.73 -6.78 1.34
CA LEU A 525 -22.06 -6.27 0.13
C LEU A 525 -21.84 -7.36 -0.94
N GLY A 526 -22.13 -8.64 -0.61
CA GLY A 526 -21.93 -9.74 -1.53
C GLY A 526 -20.46 -10.09 -1.76
N THR A 527 -20.14 -10.66 -2.91
CA THR A 527 -18.77 -10.99 -3.29
C THR A 527 -18.09 -9.75 -3.88
N LEU A 528 -16.90 -9.41 -3.36
CA LEU A 528 -16.10 -8.30 -3.85
C LEU A 528 -15.13 -8.78 -4.94
N GLU A 529 -15.07 -8.09 -6.06
CA GLU A 529 -14.06 -8.28 -7.09
C GLU A 529 -12.86 -7.37 -6.81
N LEU A 530 -12.00 -7.77 -5.88
CA LEU A 530 -10.85 -6.97 -5.47
C LEU A 530 -9.81 -6.87 -6.59
N PRO A 531 -9.24 -5.68 -6.87
CA PRO A 531 -8.12 -5.56 -7.80
C PRO A 531 -6.82 -6.04 -7.13
N SER A 532 -5.96 -6.73 -7.90
CA SER A 532 -4.66 -7.21 -7.40
C SER A 532 -3.72 -6.09 -6.94
N THR A 533 -3.92 -4.88 -7.43
CA THR A 533 -3.17 -3.68 -7.03
C THR A 533 -3.62 -3.08 -5.70
N GLY A 534 -4.78 -3.50 -5.17
CA GLY A 534 -5.37 -2.89 -3.98
C GLY A 534 -5.94 -1.49 -4.22
N ASN A 535 -6.25 -1.11 -5.46
CA ASN A 535 -6.94 0.14 -5.80
C ASN A 535 -8.43 0.08 -5.40
N TYR A 536 -9.09 1.24 -5.34
CA TYR A 536 -10.50 1.34 -4.91
C TYR A 536 -11.50 1.32 -6.06
N ASN A 537 -11.06 1.16 -7.31
CA ASN A 537 -11.91 1.18 -8.50
C ASN A 537 -13.03 0.11 -8.51
N PHE A 538 -12.88 -0.99 -7.76
CA PHE A 538 -13.95 -1.99 -7.58
C PHE A 538 -15.22 -1.39 -6.96
N LEU A 539 -15.15 -0.26 -6.24
CA LEU A 539 -16.30 0.43 -5.68
C LEU A 539 -17.26 0.96 -6.77
N ALA A 540 -16.74 1.21 -7.96
CA ALA A 540 -17.57 1.65 -9.10
C ALA A 540 -18.49 0.53 -9.62
N THR A 541 -18.06 -0.73 -9.48
CA THR A 541 -18.81 -1.92 -9.94
C THR A 541 -19.48 -2.69 -8.81
N LEU A 542 -19.30 -2.26 -7.55
CA LEU A 542 -19.83 -2.95 -6.39
C LEU A 542 -21.36 -2.92 -6.37
N HIS A 543 -21.95 -4.10 -6.27
CA HIS A 543 -23.38 -4.29 -6.12
C HIS A 543 -23.71 -4.58 -4.65
N ALA A 544 -24.44 -3.68 -3.97
CA ALA A 544 -25.02 -4.07 -2.68
C ALA A 544 -26.02 -5.22 -2.95
N SER A 545 -25.75 -6.38 -2.39
CA SER A 545 -26.67 -7.53 -2.45
C SER A 545 -27.85 -7.23 -1.51
N GLY A 546 -28.95 -6.71 -2.03
CA GLY A 546 -30.12 -6.47 -1.20
C GLY A 546 -31.12 -5.51 -1.82
N ASN A 547 -31.90 -5.97 -2.75
CA ASN A 547 -33.39 -6.01 -2.78
C ASN A 547 -33.82 -6.69 -4.06
#